data_159e2ad3621c053f5973fe06e0e90c40
#
_entry.id   159e2ad3621c053f5973fe06e0e90c40
#
_cell.length_a   1.000
_cell.length_b   1.000
_cell.length_c   1.000
_cell.angle_alpha   90.00
_cell.angle_beta   90.00
_cell.angle_gamma   90.00
#
_symmetry.space_group_name_H-M   'P 1'
#
loop_
_entity.id
_entity.type
_entity.pdbx_description
1 polymer ?
#
loop_
_entity_poly.entity_id
_entity_poly.type
_entity_poly.pdbx_seq_one_letter_code
_entity_poly.pdbx_strand_id
1 'polypeptide(L)'
;MLRTDAIELSLTAKAKAGILRDMTDLAGRTGIVYDADALYKELVAREEAASTAIGEGVALLHPRFHDPYLFEDTFIAYGRSERTVFFGAPDGEGTRHFFLICSTDHDTHLHILARLAMLAHGTDMLERLDAVEDVESVIAAVAECEKEYGD
;
A
#
# COMPACT_ATOMS: atom_id res chain seq x y z
N MET A 1 -11.34 -1.62 5.87
CA MET A 1 -10.35 -2.24 4.97
C MET A 1 -8.92 -2.07 5.42
N LEU A 2 -8.53 -0.88 5.81
CA LEU A 2 -7.22 -0.67 6.40
C LEU A 2 -7.19 -1.26 7.81
N ARG A 3 -6.25 -2.16 8.09
CA ARG A 3 -6.22 -2.94 9.32
C ARG A 3 -5.08 -2.48 10.24
N THR A 4 -5.36 -2.36 11.52
CA THR A 4 -4.34 -1.99 12.51
C THR A 4 -3.19 -3.01 12.58
N ASP A 5 -3.46 -4.29 12.36
CA ASP A 5 -2.44 -5.34 12.36
C ASP A 5 -1.61 -5.40 11.06
N ALA A 6 -1.94 -4.57 10.09
CA ALA A 6 -1.24 -4.47 8.81
C ALA A 6 -0.70 -3.05 8.56
N ILE A 7 -0.24 -2.38 9.61
CA ILE A 7 0.37 -1.05 9.51
C ILE A 7 1.75 -1.07 10.16
N GLU A 8 2.76 -0.57 9.42
CA GLU A 8 4.13 -0.42 9.91
C GLU A 8 4.63 0.99 9.62
N LEU A 9 5.02 1.74 10.66
CA LEU A 9 5.42 3.14 10.53
C LEU A 9 6.92 3.34 10.31
N SER A 10 7.72 2.29 10.38
CA SER A 10 9.18 2.37 10.27
C SER A 10 9.76 1.23 9.46
N LEU A 11 9.44 1.19 8.15
CA LEU A 11 10.09 0.27 7.24
C LEU A 11 11.55 0.71 7.06
N THR A 12 12.48 -0.23 7.17
CA THR A 12 13.92 0.05 7.11
C THR A 12 14.58 -0.39 5.82
N ALA A 13 13.87 -1.10 4.96
CA ALA A 13 14.41 -1.51 3.66
C ALA A 13 14.82 -0.30 2.83
N LYS A 14 15.92 -0.43 2.09
CA LYS A 14 16.53 0.66 1.32
C LYS A 14 16.31 0.53 -0.18
N ALA A 15 15.73 -0.58 -0.63
CA ALA A 15 15.53 -0.87 -2.04
C ALA A 15 14.16 -1.50 -2.28
N LYS A 16 13.71 -1.43 -3.52
CA LYS A 16 12.39 -1.94 -3.93
C LYS A 16 12.14 -3.38 -3.50
N ALA A 17 13.09 -4.29 -3.75
CA ALA A 17 12.91 -5.70 -3.40
C ALA A 17 12.66 -5.91 -1.89
N GLY A 18 13.37 -5.18 -1.05
CA GLY A 18 13.19 -5.24 0.39
C GLY A 18 11.84 -4.69 0.83
N ILE A 19 11.38 -3.60 0.22
CA ILE A 19 10.05 -3.04 0.48
C ILE A 19 8.96 -4.05 0.12
N LEU A 20 9.06 -4.68 -1.05
CA LEU A 20 8.08 -5.69 -1.46
C LEU A 20 8.03 -6.86 -0.48
N ARG A 21 9.20 -7.29 0.02
CA ARG A 21 9.27 -8.36 1.01
C ARG A 21 8.68 -7.93 2.34
N ASP A 22 9.05 -6.76 2.83
CA ASP A 22 8.55 -6.24 4.10
C ASP A 22 7.03 -6.05 4.07
N MET A 23 6.49 -5.55 2.97
CA MET A 23 5.03 -5.37 2.82
C MET A 23 4.32 -6.72 2.71
N THR A 24 4.92 -7.71 2.06
CA THR A 24 4.38 -9.07 2.03
C THR A 24 4.31 -9.66 3.44
N ASP A 25 5.38 -9.52 4.21
CA ASP A 25 5.43 -10.02 5.58
C ASP A 25 4.41 -9.32 6.47
N LEU A 26 4.24 -8.00 6.27
CA LEU A 26 3.24 -7.20 6.98
C LEU A 26 1.82 -7.72 6.68
N ALA A 27 1.49 -7.95 5.42
CA ALA A 27 0.20 -8.52 5.04
C ALA A 27 0.01 -9.92 5.62
N GLY A 28 1.07 -10.73 5.64
CA GLY A 28 1.03 -12.09 6.19
C GLY A 28 0.71 -12.14 7.68
N ARG A 29 1.02 -11.08 8.43
CA ARG A 29 0.71 -11.02 9.87
C ARG A 29 -0.79 -11.03 10.17
N THR A 30 -1.62 -10.68 9.20
CA THR A 30 -3.08 -10.66 9.40
C THR A 30 -3.71 -12.03 9.47
N GLY A 31 -3.04 -13.06 8.94
CA GLY A 31 -3.62 -14.40 8.78
C GLY A 31 -4.61 -14.50 7.62
N ILE A 32 -4.80 -13.43 6.86
CA ILE A 32 -5.75 -13.39 5.72
C ILE A 32 -5.09 -13.86 4.42
N VAL A 33 -3.76 -13.79 4.34
CA VAL A 33 -2.99 -14.22 3.17
C VAL A 33 -2.77 -15.73 3.25
N TYR A 34 -3.26 -16.48 2.26
CA TYR A 34 -3.12 -17.94 2.24
C TYR A 34 -1.68 -18.40 2.00
N ASP A 35 -0.95 -17.69 1.13
CA ASP A 35 0.41 -18.06 0.75
C ASP A 35 1.23 -16.77 0.52
N ALA A 36 2.02 -16.40 1.52
CA ALA A 36 2.83 -15.19 1.47
C ALA A 36 3.89 -15.24 0.36
N ASP A 37 4.48 -16.41 0.10
CA ASP A 37 5.48 -16.53 -0.97
C ASP A 37 4.85 -16.33 -2.35
N ALA A 38 3.64 -16.84 -2.55
CA ALA A 38 2.89 -16.59 -3.79
C ALA A 38 2.56 -15.12 -3.95
N LEU A 39 2.14 -14.45 -2.88
CA LEU A 39 1.89 -13.00 -2.88
C LEU A 39 3.15 -12.24 -3.28
N TYR A 40 4.28 -12.54 -2.66
CA TYR A 40 5.55 -11.89 -2.96
C TYR A 40 5.91 -12.02 -4.44
N LYS A 41 5.81 -13.23 -5.01
CA LYS A 41 6.07 -13.48 -6.43
C LYS A 41 5.18 -12.65 -7.34
N GLU A 42 3.90 -12.52 -6.99
CA GLU A 42 2.97 -11.71 -7.78
C GLU A 42 3.27 -10.22 -7.68
N LEU A 43 3.69 -9.74 -6.52
CA LEU A 43 4.12 -8.33 -6.36
C LEU A 43 5.36 -8.04 -7.19
N VAL A 44 6.36 -8.92 -7.15
CA VAL A 44 7.59 -8.77 -7.95
C VAL A 44 7.26 -8.75 -9.44
N ALA A 45 6.43 -9.70 -9.90
CA ALA A 45 6.04 -9.76 -11.30
C ALA A 45 5.31 -8.50 -11.76
N ARG A 46 4.45 -7.94 -10.90
CA ARG A 46 3.74 -6.69 -11.21
C ARG A 46 4.70 -5.50 -11.33
N GLU A 47 5.68 -5.40 -10.42
CA GLU A 47 6.66 -4.31 -10.45
C GLU A 47 7.62 -4.42 -11.63
N GLU A 48 7.95 -5.63 -12.07
CA GLU A 48 8.80 -5.83 -13.27
C GLU A 48 8.12 -5.32 -14.54
N ALA A 49 6.79 -5.37 -14.60
CA ALA A 49 6.05 -4.86 -15.75
C ALA A 49 6.07 -3.33 -15.82
N ALA A 50 5.87 -2.66 -14.69
CA ALA A 50 5.94 -1.21 -14.54
C ALA A 50 5.85 -0.85 -13.07
N SER A 51 6.42 0.28 -12.66
CA SER A 51 6.35 0.71 -11.27
C SER A 51 4.91 0.98 -10.83
N THR A 52 4.58 0.59 -9.60
CA THR A 52 3.31 0.96 -8.95
C THR A 52 3.38 2.29 -8.21
N ALA A 53 4.54 2.95 -8.21
CA ALA A 53 4.66 4.31 -7.68
C ALA A 53 3.93 5.27 -8.61
N ILE A 54 3.09 6.14 -8.02
CA ILE A 54 2.27 7.08 -8.78
C ILE A 54 2.75 8.54 -8.66
N GLY A 55 3.92 8.74 -8.05
CA GLY A 55 4.46 10.08 -7.76
C GLY A 55 4.04 10.55 -6.39
N GLU A 56 4.53 11.74 -6.01
CA GLU A 56 4.25 12.38 -4.71
C GLU A 56 4.66 11.54 -3.49
N GLY A 57 5.55 10.57 -3.68
CA GLY A 57 6.06 9.76 -2.59
C GLY A 57 5.20 8.56 -2.21
N VAL A 58 4.25 8.16 -3.05
CA VAL A 58 3.36 7.03 -2.76
C VAL A 58 3.39 5.97 -3.85
N ALA A 59 3.31 4.70 -3.43
CA ALA A 59 3.15 3.54 -4.33
C ALA A 59 1.92 2.74 -3.89
N LEU A 60 1.18 2.23 -4.88
CA LEU A 60 -0.01 1.43 -4.67
C LEU A 60 0.29 0.00 -5.12
N LEU A 61 0.86 -0.78 -4.21
CA LEU A 61 1.29 -2.16 -4.47
C LEU A 61 0.09 -3.08 -4.61
N HIS A 62 0.17 -4.02 -5.54
CA HIS A 62 -0.88 -5.03 -5.72
C HIS A 62 -0.34 -6.20 -6.54
N PRO A 63 -0.95 -7.41 -6.42
CA PRO A 63 -0.56 -8.56 -7.25
C PRO A 63 -0.81 -8.29 -8.73
N ARG A 64 -0.05 -8.97 -9.58
CA ARG A 64 -0.21 -8.90 -11.04
C ARG A 64 -1.60 -9.37 -11.49
N PHE A 65 -2.10 -10.44 -10.88
CA PHE A 65 -3.41 -11.00 -11.18
C PHE A 65 -4.28 -11.09 -9.93
N HIS A 66 -5.60 -10.99 -10.13
CA HIS A 66 -6.59 -11.21 -9.06
C HIS A 66 -6.85 -12.70 -8.93
N ASP A 67 -6.09 -13.31 -8.04
CA ASP A 67 -6.25 -14.73 -7.71
C ASP A 67 -7.09 -14.81 -6.42
N PRO A 68 -8.32 -15.38 -6.49
CA PRO A 68 -9.16 -15.51 -5.30
C PRO A 68 -8.56 -16.44 -4.25
N TYR A 69 -7.53 -17.21 -4.60
CA TYR A 69 -6.85 -18.12 -3.68
C TYR A 69 -5.68 -17.46 -2.94
N LEU A 70 -5.39 -16.17 -3.18
CA LEU A 70 -4.35 -15.46 -2.42
C LEU A 70 -4.85 -14.96 -1.07
N PHE A 71 -6.10 -14.54 -1.00
CA PHE A 71 -6.65 -13.87 0.19
C PHE A 71 -7.98 -14.46 0.61
N GLU A 72 -8.16 -14.59 1.92
CA GLU A 72 -9.45 -14.97 2.50
C GLU A 72 -10.49 -13.85 2.40
N ASP A 73 -10.03 -12.59 2.49
CA ASP A 73 -10.87 -11.41 2.46
C ASP A 73 -10.08 -10.23 1.89
N THR A 74 -10.78 -9.16 1.54
CA THR A 74 -10.18 -7.92 1.04
C THR A 74 -9.69 -7.05 2.19
N PHE A 75 -8.46 -6.56 2.10
CA PHE A 75 -7.91 -5.61 3.07
C PHE A 75 -6.81 -4.77 2.43
N ILE A 76 -6.39 -3.72 3.15
CA ILE A 76 -5.29 -2.85 2.75
C ILE A 76 -4.25 -2.85 3.86
N ALA A 77 -2.98 -3.01 3.49
CA ALA A 77 -1.84 -2.81 4.39
C ALA A 77 -1.18 -1.47 4.07
N TYR A 78 -0.60 -0.84 5.07
CA TYR A 78 0.12 0.42 4.90
C TYR A 78 1.48 0.36 5.59
N GLY A 79 2.53 0.74 4.85
CA GLY A 79 3.88 0.88 5.39
C GLY A 79 4.45 2.25 5.08
N ARG A 80 5.12 2.85 6.07
CA ARG A 80 5.86 4.10 5.89
C ARG A 80 7.34 3.82 6.08
N SER A 81 8.14 4.18 5.08
CA SER A 81 9.60 4.01 5.15
C SER A 81 10.25 5.12 5.97
N GLU A 82 11.29 4.78 6.73
CA GLU A 82 12.06 5.78 7.48
C GLU A 82 12.71 6.80 6.55
N ARG A 83 13.06 6.38 5.33
CA ARG A 83 13.62 7.23 4.28
C ARG A 83 12.92 6.95 2.97
N THR A 84 13.05 7.87 2.01
CA THR A 84 12.53 7.62 0.67
C THR A 84 13.34 6.52 -0.02
N VAL A 85 12.64 5.71 -0.82
CA VAL A 85 13.22 4.61 -1.58
C VAL A 85 12.97 4.85 -3.06
N PHE A 86 13.98 4.66 -3.90
CA PHE A 86 13.79 4.75 -5.35
C PHE A 86 12.89 3.61 -5.82
N PHE A 87 11.75 3.95 -6.38
CA PHE A 87 10.73 2.98 -6.80
C PHE A 87 10.36 3.09 -8.28
N GLY A 88 10.95 4.03 -9.00
CA GLY A 88 10.66 4.27 -10.41
C GLY A 88 9.42 5.12 -10.66
N ALA A 89 9.13 6.06 -9.76
CA ALA A 89 7.98 6.94 -9.90
C ALA A 89 8.07 7.83 -11.14
N PRO A 90 6.92 8.23 -11.74
CA PRO A 90 6.91 9.09 -12.94
C PRO A 90 7.60 10.44 -12.73
N ASP A 91 7.57 10.99 -11.52
CA ASP A 91 8.20 12.28 -11.19
C ASP A 91 9.68 12.15 -10.82
N GLY A 92 10.23 10.94 -10.81
CA GLY A 92 11.64 10.69 -10.45
C GLY A 92 11.94 10.79 -8.96
N GLU A 93 10.95 11.12 -8.14
CA GLU A 93 11.12 11.26 -6.69
C GLU A 93 11.09 9.92 -5.96
N GLY A 94 11.68 9.88 -4.77
CA GLY A 94 11.62 8.69 -3.90
C GLY A 94 10.23 8.46 -3.34
N THR A 95 9.95 7.22 -2.96
CA THR A 95 8.67 6.80 -2.40
C THR A 95 8.85 6.48 -0.92
N ARG A 96 7.91 6.93 -0.10
CA ARG A 96 7.93 6.74 1.36
C ARG A 96 6.67 6.05 1.88
N HIS A 97 5.54 6.21 1.18
CA HIS A 97 4.25 5.64 1.58
C HIS A 97 3.90 4.48 0.66
N PHE A 98 3.61 3.32 1.27
CA PHE A 98 3.31 2.11 0.53
C PHE A 98 1.98 1.53 0.99
N PHE A 99 1.00 1.53 0.10
CA PHE A 99 -0.26 0.81 0.32
C PHE A 99 -0.20 -0.50 -0.45
N LEU A 100 -0.55 -1.59 0.21
CA LEU A 100 -0.68 -2.90 -0.43
C LEU A 100 -2.15 -3.25 -0.47
N ILE A 101 -2.69 -3.34 -1.68
CA ILE A 101 -4.10 -3.66 -1.90
C ILE A 101 -4.23 -5.16 -2.10
N CYS A 102 -4.89 -5.83 -1.15
CA CYS A 102 -5.15 -7.26 -1.16
C CYS A 102 -6.64 -7.46 -1.40
N SER A 103 -7.01 -7.72 -2.64
CA SER A 103 -8.41 -7.81 -3.02
C SER A 103 -8.78 -9.19 -3.55
N THR A 104 -9.99 -9.65 -3.21
CA THR A 104 -10.53 -10.93 -3.67
C THR A 104 -11.18 -10.84 -5.05
N ASP A 105 -11.44 -9.64 -5.57
CA ASP A 105 -12.03 -9.47 -6.89
C ASP A 105 -11.52 -8.21 -7.59
N HIS A 106 -11.65 -8.21 -8.93
CA HIS A 106 -11.11 -7.17 -9.79
C HIS A 106 -11.82 -5.81 -9.61
N ASP A 107 -13.13 -5.82 -9.50
CA ASP A 107 -13.90 -4.58 -9.41
C ASP A 107 -13.61 -3.85 -8.09
N THR A 108 -13.54 -4.56 -6.98
CA THR A 108 -13.17 -4.02 -5.68
C THR A 108 -11.75 -3.46 -5.73
N HIS A 109 -10.82 -4.17 -6.38
CA HIS A 109 -9.45 -3.71 -6.55
C HIS A 109 -9.39 -2.37 -7.28
N LEU A 110 -10.05 -2.25 -8.41
CA LEU A 110 -10.06 -1.01 -9.20
C LEU A 110 -10.65 0.15 -8.40
N HIS A 111 -11.70 -0.12 -7.63
CA HIS A 111 -12.33 0.90 -6.80
C HIS A 111 -11.37 1.42 -5.72
N ILE A 112 -10.70 0.50 -5.01
CA ILE A 112 -9.72 0.86 -3.98
C ILE A 112 -8.55 1.63 -4.58
N LEU A 113 -8.01 1.14 -5.69
CA LEU A 113 -6.88 1.76 -6.38
C LEU A 113 -7.20 3.20 -6.76
N ALA A 114 -8.35 3.41 -7.41
CA ALA A 114 -8.79 4.74 -7.81
C ALA A 114 -8.99 5.65 -6.60
N ARG A 115 -9.61 5.13 -5.53
CA ARG A 115 -9.88 5.91 -4.32
C ARG A 115 -8.59 6.37 -3.64
N LEU A 116 -7.63 5.46 -3.47
CA LEU A 116 -6.34 5.79 -2.86
C LEU A 116 -5.57 6.81 -3.70
N ALA A 117 -5.57 6.65 -5.02
CA ALA A 117 -4.90 7.61 -5.92
C ALA A 117 -5.53 9.00 -5.79
N MET A 118 -6.85 9.09 -5.75
CA MET A 118 -7.55 10.36 -5.59
C MET A 118 -7.27 11.01 -4.24
N LEU A 119 -7.23 10.24 -3.16
CA LEU A 119 -6.89 10.77 -1.83
C LEU A 119 -5.45 11.26 -1.78
N ALA A 120 -4.52 10.52 -2.38
CA ALA A 120 -3.11 10.89 -2.40
C ALA A 120 -2.86 12.19 -3.17
N HIS A 121 -3.50 12.37 -4.33
CA HIS A 121 -3.28 13.53 -5.19
C HIS A 121 -4.24 14.69 -4.93
N GLY A 122 -5.42 14.41 -4.38
CA GLY A 122 -6.47 15.41 -4.22
C GLY A 122 -6.69 15.92 -2.80
N THR A 123 -5.98 15.36 -1.82
CA THR A 123 -6.09 15.78 -0.41
C THR A 123 -4.70 15.91 0.22
N ASP A 124 -4.65 16.33 1.47
CA ASP A 124 -3.42 16.39 2.27
C ASP A 124 -3.12 15.07 3.00
N MET A 125 -3.68 13.96 2.53
CA MET A 125 -3.54 12.65 3.19
C MET A 125 -2.07 12.28 3.45
N LEU A 126 -1.19 12.43 2.46
CA LEU A 126 0.21 12.05 2.60
C LEU A 126 0.95 12.93 3.63
N GLU A 127 0.63 14.23 3.70
CA GLU A 127 1.18 15.12 4.72
C GLU A 127 0.73 14.68 6.12
N ARG A 128 -0.54 14.31 6.28
CA ARG A 128 -1.06 13.80 7.54
C ARG A 128 -0.38 12.49 7.93
N LEU A 129 -0.17 11.59 6.96
CA LEU A 129 0.50 10.31 7.19
C LEU A 129 1.99 10.48 7.55
N ASP A 130 2.63 11.53 7.05
CA ASP A 130 4.00 11.86 7.45
C ASP A 130 4.10 12.24 8.94
N ALA A 131 3.03 12.81 9.48
CA ALA A 131 3.02 13.34 10.84
C ALA A 131 2.53 12.36 11.91
N VAL A 132 1.86 11.25 11.52
CA VAL A 132 1.32 10.31 12.51
C VAL A 132 2.44 9.57 13.25
N GLU A 133 2.19 9.29 14.52
CA GLU A 133 3.15 8.60 15.39
C GLU A 133 2.67 7.24 15.89
N ASP A 134 1.41 6.90 15.64
CA ASP A 134 0.83 5.63 16.03
C ASP A 134 -0.11 5.07 14.95
N VAL A 135 -0.42 3.79 15.08
CA VAL A 135 -1.21 3.04 14.11
C VAL A 135 -2.65 3.56 14.02
N GLU A 136 -3.26 3.88 15.14
CA GLU A 136 -4.64 4.36 15.20
C GLU A 136 -4.78 5.70 14.48
N SER A 137 -3.76 6.55 14.56
CA SER A 137 -3.75 7.84 13.87
C SER A 137 -3.70 7.69 12.35
N VAL A 138 -3.10 6.61 11.83
CA VAL A 138 -3.12 6.32 10.39
C VAL A 138 -4.56 6.10 9.94
N ILE A 139 -5.29 5.26 10.63
CA ILE A 139 -6.68 4.94 10.29
C ILE A 139 -7.55 6.19 10.38
N ALA A 140 -7.37 6.98 11.44
CA ALA A 140 -8.12 8.24 11.61
C ALA A 140 -7.83 9.23 10.48
N ALA A 141 -6.56 9.39 10.09
CA ALA A 141 -6.17 10.31 9.03
C ALA A 141 -6.79 9.93 7.69
N VAL A 142 -6.75 8.66 7.32
CA VAL A 142 -7.35 8.17 6.08
C VAL A 142 -8.86 8.35 6.11
N ALA A 143 -9.52 7.99 7.21
CA ALA A 143 -10.97 8.11 7.36
C ALA A 143 -11.43 9.58 7.25
N GLU A 144 -10.70 10.51 7.87
CA GLU A 144 -11.00 11.94 7.79
C GLU A 144 -10.87 12.47 6.37
N CYS A 145 -9.82 12.05 5.65
CA CYS A 145 -9.63 12.46 4.25
C CYS A 145 -10.74 11.90 3.36
N GLU A 146 -11.15 10.66 3.58
CA GLU A 146 -12.27 10.07 2.83
C GLU A 146 -13.56 10.84 3.06
N LYS A 147 -13.84 11.22 4.30
CA LYS A 147 -15.03 11.99 4.65
C LYS A 147 -15.03 13.36 3.99
N GLU A 148 -13.90 14.07 4.06
CA GLU A 148 -13.76 15.40 3.44
C GLU A 148 -13.89 15.33 1.92
N TYR A 149 -13.28 14.33 1.29
CA TYR A 149 -13.30 14.15 -0.16
C TYR A 149 -14.65 13.65 -0.66
N GLY A 150 -15.30 12.76 0.10
CA GLY A 150 -16.56 12.12 -0.30
C GLY A 150 -17.78 13.03 -0.18
N ASP A 151 -17.63 14.11 0.55
CA ASP A 151 -18.70 15.12 0.72
C ASP A 151 -18.64 16.15 -0.40
#